data_a0c279421b4aee69398f9c5edad72da7
#
_entry.id   a0c279421b4aee69398f9c5edad72da7
#
_cell.length_a   1.000
_cell.length_b   1.000
_cell.length_c   1.000
_cell.angle_alpha   90.00
_cell.angle_beta   90.00
_cell.angle_gamma   90.00
#
_symmetry.space_group_name_H-M   'P 1'
#
loop_
_entity.id
_entity.type
_entity.pdbx_description
1 polymer ?
#
loop_
_entity_poly.entity_id
_entity_poly.type
_entity_poly.pdbx_seq_one_letter_code
_entity_poly.pdbx_strand_id
1 'polypeptide(L)'
;MLNIKRLILSVTLSTVLIPSLAFAAINDYFVQTDWVEANKSDIVILDARQPALYLLGHIEGAHSVPRSEFLDKRGGVKSLVPTTTNFESLMEKFGITPETTVVTYAEDDNPYAARLAWTLRYHGHESVLVLDGGYDKWTAEDRPTAILPTAVPAPSTYRVAAPGKARAEVDYVLTRLGNPGVVIWDTRRPEEYEGTEVRADRGGHIPGATHLNWTDLQHEVNGIKVLKPAAEIKALLDQYGITPNQEIIAHCQTGIRSSYATLVLQALGYTDVKNYDGSWIEWANNQNLPIVAGKEASRFDEIAQLRKQPSKDSIN
;
A
#
# COMPACT_ATOMS: atom_id res chain seq x y z
N MET A 1 -61.30 41.29 30.16
CA MET A 1 -59.84 41.12 30.40
C MET A 1 -59.41 39.82 29.84
N LEU A 2 -58.72 39.87 28.70
CA LEU A 2 -58.28 38.68 27.91
C LEU A 2 -56.80 38.37 28.24
N ASN A 3 -56.56 37.21 28.86
CA ASN A 3 -55.22 36.75 29.23
C ASN A 3 -54.56 36.02 27.99
N ILE A 4 -53.60 36.66 27.34
CA ILE A 4 -52.84 36.06 26.28
C ILE A 4 -51.61 35.34 26.90
N LYS A 5 -51.68 34.02 27.00
CA LYS A 5 -50.50 33.20 27.33
C LYS A 5 -49.57 33.11 26.14
N ARG A 6 -48.38 33.71 26.23
CA ARG A 6 -47.30 33.56 25.27
C ARG A 6 -46.71 32.16 25.37
N LEU A 7 -46.82 31.38 24.27
CA LEU A 7 -46.18 30.10 24.10
C LEU A 7 -44.76 30.37 23.60
N ILE A 8 -43.76 30.10 24.41
CA ILE A 8 -42.34 30.18 24.01
C ILE A 8 -41.97 28.81 23.40
N LEU A 9 -41.78 28.76 22.10
CA LEU A 9 -41.34 27.59 21.38
C LEU A 9 -39.80 27.56 21.48
N SER A 10 -39.24 26.69 22.31
CA SER A 10 -37.79 26.46 22.37
C SER A 10 -37.35 25.56 21.22
N VAL A 11 -36.70 26.15 20.24
CA VAL A 11 -36.03 25.38 19.17
C VAL A 11 -34.68 24.91 19.72
N THR A 12 -34.59 23.65 20.07
CA THR A 12 -33.29 23.00 20.36
C THR A 12 -32.57 22.69 19.06
N LEU A 13 -31.54 23.46 18.78
CA LEU A 13 -30.64 23.23 17.68
C LEU A 13 -29.73 22.02 18.04
N SER A 14 -30.09 20.84 17.58
CA SER A 14 -29.24 19.65 17.70
C SER A 14 -28.06 19.79 16.72
N THR A 15 -26.90 20.19 17.21
CA THR A 15 -25.65 20.10 16.48
C THR A 15 -25.31 18.62 16.28
N VAL A 16 -25.50 18.14 15.07
CA VAL A 16 -24.96 16.82 14.64
C VAL A 16 -23.44 16.96 14.61
N LEU A 17 -22.77 16.44 15.62
CA LEU A 17 -21.34 16.19 15.59
C LEU A 17 -21.09 15.11 14.51
N ILE A 18 -20.70 15.51 13.30
CA ILE A 18 -20.13 14.59 12.34
C ILE A 18 -18.76 14.21 12.88
N PRO A 19 -18.51 12.94 13.21
CA PRO A 19 -17.22 12.55 13.76
C PRO A 19 -16.11 12.78 12.73
N SER A 20 -15.08 13.51 13.11
CA SER A 20 -13.85 13.76 12.36
C SER A 20 -12.94 12.51 12.30
N LEU A 21 -13.50 11.32 12.17
CA LEU A 21 -12.80 10.04 12.16
C LEU A 21 -11.95 9.80 10.89
N ALA A 22 -12.17 10.56 9.82
CA ALA A 22 -11.45 10.33 8.57
C ALA A 22 -10.10 11.05 8.45
N PHE A 23 -9.82 12.07 9.26
CA PHE A 23 -8.55 12.81 9.20
C PHE A 23 -7.45 12.23 10.11
N ALA A 24 -7.79 11.50 11.15
CA ALA A 24 -6.82 10.84 12.03
C ALA A 24 -6.08 9.71 11.30
N ALA A 25 -6.76 8.96 10.44
CA ALA A 25 -6.24 7.73 9.86
C ALA A 25 -5.07 7.91 8.87
N ILE A 26 -4.98 9.01 8.10
CA ILE A 26 -3.82 9.22 7.19
C ILE A 26 -2.52 9.34 7.97
N ASN A 27 -2.54 10.09 9.08
CA ASN A 27 -1.35 10.29 9.92
C ASN A 27 -0.91 9.02 10.67
N ASP A 28 -1.77 7.99 10.73
CA ASP A 28 -1.41 6.68 11.28
C ASP A 28 -0.65 5.79 10.26
N TYR A 29 -0.52 6.26 9.01
CA TYR A 29 0.18 5.55 7.93
C TYR A 29 1.26 6.39 7.25
N PHE A 30 1.04 7.69 7.11
CA PHE A 30 1.94 8.63 6.44
C PHE A 30 2.24 9.81 7.34
N VAL A 31 3.52 10.19 7.42
CA VAL A 31 3.96 11.32 8.26
C VAL A 31 4.72 12.35 7.43
N GLN A 32 4.72 13.58 7.92
CA GLN A 32 5.45 14.69 7.34
C GLN A 32 6.85 14.82 7.95
N THR A 33 7.73 15.48 7.24
CA THR A 33 9.11 15.71 7.62
C THR A 33 9.27 16.42 8.98
N ASP A 34 8.42 17.38 9.29
CA ASP A 34 8.39 18.06 10.60
C ASP A 34 8.16 17.10 11.76
N TRP A 35 7.23 16.16 11.58
CA TRP A 35 6.93 15.16 12.59
C TRP A 35 8.13 14.23 12.81
N VAL A 36 8.78 13.78 11.73
CA VAL A 36 9.96 12.90 11.83
C VAL A 36 11.09 13.61 12.55
N GLU A 37 11.38 14.88 12.19
CA GLU A 37 12.43 15.64 12.85
C GLU A 37 12.16 15.87 14.34
N ALA A 38 10.92 16.17 14.70
CA ALA A 38 10.53 16.37 16.09
C ALA A 38 10.59 15.10 16.95
N ASN A 39 10.47 13.91 16.35
CA ASN A 39 10.39 12.65 17.07
C ASN A 39 11.60 11.72 16.83
N LYS A 40 12.64 12.18 16.13
CA LYS A 40 13.74 11.32 15.66
C LYS A 40 14.51 10.59 16.77
N SER A 41 14.46 11.07 18.02
CA SER A 41 15.06 10.38 19.18
C SER A 41 14.25 9.16 19.68
N ASP A 42 12.97 9.10 19.36
CA ASP A 42 12.01 8.14 19.91
C ASP A 42 11.51 7.13 18.86
N ILE A 43 12.04 7.21 17.64
CA ILE A 43 11.66 6.36 16.51
C ILE A 43 12.87 5.65 15.89
N VAL A 44 12.62 4.56 15.19
CA VAL A 44 13.61 3.94 14.30
C VAL A 44 13.30 4.33 12.86
N ILE A 45 14.28 4.92 12.17
CA ILE A 45 14.13 5.36 10.78
C ILE A 45 14.83 4.35 9.86
N LEU A 46 14.09 3.80 8.89
CA LEU A 46 14.56 2.79 7.96
C LEU A 46 14.58 3.33 6.52
N ASP A 47 15.77 3.34 5.91
CA ASP A 47 16.00 3.74 4.53
C ASP A 47 15.84 2.52 3.60
N ALA A 48 14.78 2.50 2.79
CA ALA A 48 14.49 1.45 1.83
C ALA A 48 15.08 1.71 0.42
N ARG A 49 15.89 2.76 0.26
CA ARG A 49 16.61 3.06 -0.98
C ARG A 49 17.71 2.02 -1.25
N GLN A 50 18.34 2.14 -2.41
CA GLN A 50 19.54 1.36 -2.69
C GLN A 50 20.65 1.71 -1.69
N PRO A 51 21.41 0.72 -1.15
CA PRO A 51 22.48 0.98 -0.19
C PRO A 51 23.53 2.00 -0.65
N ALA A 52 23.78 2.08 -1.96
CA ALA A 52 24.68 3.08 -2.52
C ALA A 52 24.17 4.51 -2.33
N LEU A 53 22.85 4.73 -2.43
CA LEU A 53 22.23 6.04 -2.20
C LEU A 53 22.26 6.44 -0.73
N TYR A 54 22.09 5.49 0.18
CA TYR A 54 22.26 5.72 1.61
C TYR A 54 23.66 6.23 1.94
N LEU A 55 24.70 5.65 1.35
CA LEU A 55 26.09 6.07 1.55
C LEU A 55 26.43 7.43 0.92
N LEU A 56 25.67 7.90 -0.06
CA LEU A 56 25.79 9.23 -0.63
C LEU A 56 25.12 10.32 0.22
N GLY A 57 24.21 9.92 1.12
CA GLY A 57 23.50 10.78 2.03
C GLY A 57 22.18 10.15 2.47
N HIS A 58 21.87 10.24 3.76
CA HIS A 58 20.66 9.69 4.35
C HIS A 58 20.14 10.58 5.47
N ILE A 59 18.90 10.39 5.90
CA ILE A 59 18.34 11.09 7.07
C ILE A 59 19.20 10.72 8.30
N GLU A 60 19.63 11.73 9.03
CA GLU A 60 20.45 11.53 10.23
C GLU A 60 19.76 10.55 11.20
N GLY A 61 20.48 9.50 11.63
CA GLY A 61 19.97 8.44 12.50
C GLY A 61 19.25 7.29 11.77
N ALA A 62 19.05 7.36 10.45
CA ALA A 62 18.43 6.28 9.69
C ALA A 62 19.36 5.08 9.50
N HIS A 63 18.77 3.89 9.38
CA HIS A 63 19.46 2.65 9.05
C HIS A 63 19.10 2.19 7.63
N SER A 64 20.08 1.76 6.85
CA SER A 64 19.87 1.18 5.52
C SER A 64 19.26 -0.22 5.63
N VAL A 65 18.17 -0.46 4.89
CA VAL A 65 17.53 -1.77 4.78
C VAL A 65 17.59 -2.23 3.32
N PRO A 66 18.60 -3.03 2.94
CA PRO A 66 18.68 -3.60 1.60
C PRO A 66 17.41 -4.38 1.24
N ARG A 67 17.00 -4.30 -0.02
CA ARG A 67 15.78 -4.97 -0.52
C ARG A 67 15.78 -6.49 -0.25
N SER A 68 16.94 -7.13 -0.23
CA SER A 68 17.09 -8.55 0.10
C SER A 68 16.73 -8.90 1.54
N GLU A 69 16.59 -7.92 2.44
CA GLU A 69 16.22 -8.16 3.83
C GLU A 69 14.70 -8.16 4.04
N PHE A 70 13.93 -7.52 3.15
CA PHE A 70 12.46 -7.46 3.24
C PHE A 70 11.73 -7.96 1.99
N LEU A 71 12.46 -8.53 1.04
CA LEU A 71 11.91 -9.20 -0.15
C LEU A 71 12.52 -10.60 -0.26
N ASP A 72 11.67 -11.57 -0.54
CA ASP A 72 12.05 -12.97 -0.68
C ASP A 72 11.73 -13.50 -2.08
N LYS A 73 12.24 -14.67 -2.40
CA LYS A 73 11.94 -15.42 -3.63
C LYS A 73 11.57 -16.85 -3.27
N ARG A 74 10.35 -17.28 -3.60
CA ARG A 74 9.86 -18.65 -3.35
C ARG A 74 9.08 -19.15 -4.57
N GLY A 75 9.24 -20.44 -4.90
CA GLY A 75 8.51 -21.08 -6.00
C GLY A 75 8.71 -20.40 -7.38
N GLY A 76 9.86 -19.74 -7.60
CA GLY A 76 10.09 -18.97 -8.82
C GLY A 76 9.55 -17.53 -8.79
N VAL A 77 8.64 -17.21 -7.86
CA VAL A 77 8.07 -15.87 -7.69
C VAL A 77 9.02 -15.01 -6.85
N LYS A 78 9.35 -13.83 -7.35
CA LYS A 78 10.26 -12.87 -6.71
C LYS A 78 9.50 -11.76 -6.00
N SER A 79 10.19 -11.06 -5.10
CA SER A 79 9.70 -9.90 -4.35
C SER A 79 8.54 -10.21 -3.41
N LEU A 80 8.39 -11.45 -2.99
CA LEU A 80 7.43 -11.85 -1.97
C LEU A 80 7.82 -11.28 -0.60
N VAL A 81 6.85 -11.14 0.27
CA VAL A 81 7.09 -10.81 1.68
C VAL A 81 8.01 -11.87 2.32
N PRO A 82 8.95 -11.50 3.21
CA PRO A 82 9.85 -12.45 3.85
C PRO A 82 9.09 -13.46 4.72
N THR A 83 9.72 -14.57 5.00
CA THR A 83 9.21 -15.50 6.01
C THR A 83 9.18 -14.83 7.39
N THR A 84 8.36 -15.36 8.31
CA THR A 84 8.31 -14.88 9.70
C THR A 84 9.69 -14.83 10.35
N THR A 85 10.49 -15.89 10.18
CA THR A 85 11.86 -15.95 10.73
C THR A 85 12.77 -14.86 10.17
N ASN A 86 12.76 -14.63 8.86
CA ASN A 86 13.57 -13.57 8.24
C ASN A 86 13.10 -12.19 8.69
N PHE A 87 11.79 -12.00 8.84
CA PHE A 87 11.22 -10.77 9.36
C PHE A 87 11.63 -10.51 10.83
N GLU A 88 11.51 -11.51 11.71
CA GLU A 88 11.95 -11.40 13.09
C GLU A 88 13.43 -11.01 13.18
N SER A 89 14.29 -11.65 12.37
CA SER A 89 15.71 -11.31 12.30
C SER A 89 15.96 -9.86 11.83
N LEU A 90 15.15 -9.35 10.90
CA LEU A 90 15.22 -7.95 10.46
C LEU A 90 14.90 -6.99 11.62
N MET A 91 13.83 -7.26 12.37
CA MET A 91 13.42 -6.43 13.50
C MET A 91 14.45 -6.46 14.62
N GLU A 92 14.93 -7.66 14.98
CA GLU A 92 15.97 -7.87 15.99
C GLU A 92 17.26 -7.12 15.64
N LYS A 93 17.69 -7.15 14.37
CA LYS A 93 18.89 -6.48 13.87
C LYS A 93 18.89 -4.99 14.19
N PHE A 94 17.75 -4.32 14.07
CA PHE A 94 17.63 -2.88 14.29
C PHE A 94 17.10 -2.52 15.68
N GLY A 95 17.11 -3.46 16.63
CA GLY A 95 16.68 -3.21 17.99
C GLY A 95 15.18 -2.89 18.13
N ILE A 96 14.38 -3.27 17.13
CA ILE A 96 12.94 -2.97 17.09
C ILE A 96 12.21 -3.96 18.00
N THR A 97 11.33 -3.43 18.85
CA THR A 97 10.38 -4.18 19.67
C THR A 97 8.94 -3.93 19.19
N PRO A 98 7.93 -4.67 19.65
CA PRO A 98 6.54 -4.41 19.27
C PRO A 98 6.04 -2.99 19.56
N GLU A 99 6.65 -2.30 20.53
CA GLU A 99 6.30 -0.95 20.96
C GLU A 99 7.05 0.16 20.18
N THR A 100 8.07 -0.21 19.42
CA THR A 100 8.91 0.75 18.67
C THR A 100 8.10 1.39 17.54
N THR A 101 8.10 2.70 17.45
CA THR A 101 7.59 3.38 16.26
C THR A 101 8.66 3.39 15.17
N VAL A 102 8.29 2.90 13.98
CA VAL A 102 9.17 2.83 12.83
C VAL A 102 8.72 3.82 11.76
N VAL A 103 9.66 4.55 11.17
CA VAL A 103 9.40 5.36 9.97
C VAL A 103 10.22 4.79 8.82
N THR A 104 9.57 4.51 7.71
CA THR A 104 10.23 4.06 6.47
C THR A 104 10.27 5.19 5.45
N TYR A 105 11.35 5.30 4.69
CA TYR A 105 11.42 6.23 3.58
C TYR A 105 12.20 5.66 2.39
N ALA A 106 11.97 6.25 1.22
CA ALA A 106 12.71 6.06 -0.01
C ALA A 106 12.81 7.40 -0.76
N GLU A 107 13.07 7.40 -2.06
CA GLU A 107 12.85 8.56 -2.93
C GLU A 107 11.33 8.88 -3.03
N ASP A 108 10.96 10.08 -3.43
CA ASP A 108 9.56 10.55 -3.48
C ASP A 108 8.64 9.71 -4.38
N ASP A 109 9.16 9.20 -5.49
CA ASP A 109 8.44 8.36 -6.46
C ASP A 109 8.71 6.86 -6.31
N ASN A 110 9.35 6.45 -5.22
CA ASN A 110 9.80 5.07 -5.02
C ASN A 110 8.90 4.31 -4.01
N PRO A 111 8.18 3.26 -4.43
CA PRO A 111 7.24 2.55 -3.56
C PRO A 111 7.89 1.60 -2.54
N TYR A 112 9.22 1.52 -2.46
CA TYR A 112 9.87 0.57 -1.54
C TYR A 112 9.72 0.94 -0.06
N ALA A 113 9.59 2.23 0.28
CA ALA A 113 9.23 2.64 1.64
C ALA A 113 7.87 2.05 2.06
N ALA A 114 6.86 2.22 1.21
CA ALA A 114 5.54 1.65 1.44
C ALA A 114 5.55 0.11 1.42
N ARG A 115 6.39 -0.51 0.58
CA ARG A 115 6.58 -1.97 0.60
C ARG A 115 7.15 -2.46 1.93
N LEU A 116 8.16 -1.78 2.47
CA LEU A 116 8.73 -2.11 3.77
C LEU A 116 7.69 -1.90 4.88
N ALA A 117 7.00 -0.75 4.92
CA ALA A 117 5.95 -0.49 5.90
C ALA A 117 4.80 -1.53 5.83
N TRP A 118 4.34 -1.89 4.62
CA TRP A 118 3.33 -2.92 4.44
C TRP A 118 3.82 -4.29 4.95
N THR A 119 5.09 -4.63 4.71
CA THR A 119 5.71 -5.87 5.23
C THR A 119 5.70 -5.90 6.75
N LEU A 120 6.02 -4.79 7.42
CA LEU A 120 5.96 -4.68 8.87
C LEU A 120 4.53 -4.90 9.38
N ARG A 121 3.55 -4.19 8.82
CA ARG A 121 2.12 -4.35 9.19
C ARG A 121 1.60 -5.77 8.92
N TYR A 122 1.97 -6.38 7.81
CA TYR A 122 1.59 -7.76 7.51
C TYR A 122 2.06 -8.73 8.58
N HIS A 123 3.24 -8.52 9.15
CA HIS A 123 3.77 -9.32 10.26
C HIS A 123 3.31 -8.84 11.64
N GLY A 124 2.37 -7.93 11.72
CA GLY A 124 1.73 -7.48 12.96
C GLY A 124 2.42 -6.32 13.68
N HIS A 125 3.39 -5.66 13.04
CA HIS A 125 3.99 -4.44 13.57
C HIS A 125 3.19 -3.21 13.11
N GLU A 126 2.21 -2.81 13.92
CA GLU A 126 1.26 -1.76 13.54
C GLU A 126 1.84 -0.33 13.61
N SER A 127 2.83 -0.10 14.50
CA SER A 127 3.43 1.22 14.70
C SER A 127 4.49 1.54 13.64
N VAL A 128 4.07 1.56 12.37
CA VAL A 128 4.93 1.89 11.24
C VAL A 128 4.29 2.92 10.32
N LEU A 129 5.08 3.91 9.92
CA LEU A 129 4.68 5.08 9.14
C LEU A 129 5.58 5.20 7.90
N VAL A 130 5.05 5.79 6.83
CA VAL A 130 5.80 6.13 5.62
C VAL A 130 6.05 7.63 5.60
N LEU A 131 7.28 8.07 5.39
CA LEU A 131 7.60 9.48 5.19
C LEU A 131 7.08 9.94 3.83
N ASP A 132 6.08 10.83 3.83
CA ASP A 132 5.51 11.40 2.62
C ASP A 132 6.48 12.38 1.93
N GLY A 133 6.70 12.20 0.63
CA GLY A 133 7.71 12.91 -0.15
C GLY A 133 9.15 12.40 0.05
N GLY A 134 9.36 11.43 0.94
CA GLY A 134 10.61 10.70 1.11
C GLY A 134 11.84 11.56 1.36
N TYR A 135 12.99 11.05 0.89
CA TYR A 135 14.28 11.70 1.02
C TYR A 135 14.37 13.02 0.23
N ASP A 136 13.68 13.09 -0.91
CA ASP A 136 13.70 14.26 -1.77
C ASP A 136 13.05 15.46 -1.08
N LYS A 137 11.91 15.25 -0.42
CA LYS A 137 11.28 16.29 0.40
C LYS A 137 12.16 16.70 1.60
N TRP A 138 12.75 15.70 2.28
CA TRP A 138 13.64 15.96 3.43
C TRP A 138 14.80 16.88 3.06
N THR A 139 15.45 16.61 1.92
CA THR A 139 16.59 17.42 1.46
C THR A 139 16.17 18.76 0.86
N ALA A 140 15.02 18.83 0.17
CA ALA A 140 14.49 20.08 -0.36
C ALA A 140 14.10 21.09 0.76
N GLU A 141 13.86 20.59 1.97
CA GLU A 141 13.60 21.39 3.17
C GLU A 141 14.89 21.67 4.00
N ASP A 142 16.07 21.39 3.44
CA ASP A 142 17.38 21.59 4.09
C ASP A 142 17.50 20.91 5.47
N ARG A 143 16.83 19.74 5.66
CA ARG A 143 16.86 19.02 6.93
C ARG A 143 18.14 18.21 7.12
N PRO A 144 18.51 17.87 8.39
CA PRO A 144 19.77 17.20 8.71
C PRO A 144 19.95 15.85 8.01
N THR A 145 21.10 15.70 7.35
CA THR A 145 21.53 14.46 6.69
C THR A 145 22.89 14.02 7.20
N ALA A 146 23.19 12.73 7.04
CA ALA A 146 24.49 12.12 7.35
C ALA A 146 25.00 11.32 6.15
N ILE A 147 26.33 11.11 6.10
CA ILE A 147 27.01 10.24 5.14
C ILE A 147 27.68 9.04 5.81
N LEU A 148 27.94 9.14 7.14
CA LEU A 148 28.48 8.03 7.91
C LEU A 148 27.33 7.13 8.36
N PRO A 149 27.42 5.80 8.16
CA PRO A 149 26.39 4.89 8.60
C PRO A 149 26.04 5.03 10.08
N THR A 150 24.76 5.04 10.36
CA THR A 150 24.25 5.02 11.75
C THR A 150 24.67 3.73 12.43
N ALA A 151 25.18 3.82 13.67
CA ALA A 151 25.56 2.67 14.45
C ALA A 151 24.35 1.76 14.68
N VAL A 152 24.51 0.46 14.39
CA VAL A 152 23.46 -0.51 14.61
C VAL A 152 23.26 -0.67 16.13
N PRO A 153 22.02 -0.57 16.65
CA PRO A 153 21.74 -0.72 18.07
C PRO A 153 21.99 -2.16 18.55
N ALA A 154 21.97 -2.36 19.86
CA ALA A 154 21.96 -3.72 20.41
C ALA A 154 20.72 -4.47 19.90
N PRO A 155 20.86 -5.75 19.50
CA PRO A 155 19.72 -6.53 19.03
C PRO A 155 18.62 -6.65 20.09
N SER A 156 17.36 -6.53 19.64
CA SER A 156 16.18 -6.81 20.46
C SER A 156 15.79 -8.30 20.39
N THR A 157 14.68 -8.64 21.01
CA THR A 157 13.94 -9.87 20.74
C THR A 157 12.60 -9.50 20.12
N TYR A 158 12.30 -10.08 18.96
CA TYR A 158 11.04 -9.85 18.26
C TYR A 158 10.36 -11.18 17.93
N ARG A 159 9.05 -11.28 18.19
CA ARG A 159 8.26 -12.46 17.84
C ARG A 159 6.94 -12.04 17.21
N VAL A 160 6.65 -12.63 16.06
CA VAL A 160 5.39 -12.46 15.34
C VAL A 160 4.34 -13.38 15.94
N ALA A 161 3.24 -12.83 16.44
CA ALA A 161 2.15 -13.64 16.99
C ALA A 161 1.41 -14.41 15.87
N ALA A 162 1.04 -13.70 14.80
CA ALA A 162 0.48 -14.27 13.56
C ALA A 162 0.59 -13.24 12.44
N PRO A 163 0.88 -13.64 11.19
CA PRO A 163 0.77 -12.76 10.05
C PRO A 163 -0.66 -12.24 9.86
N GLY A 164 -0.79 -11.01 9.40
CA GLY A 164 -2.07 -10.38 9.11
C GLY A 164 -2.79 -10.98 7.89
N LYS A 165 -4.04 -10.56 7.70
CA LYS A 165 -4.89 -11.00 6.57
C LYS A 165 -4.76 -10.10 5.33
N ALA A 166 -3.87 -9.12 5.36
CA ALA A 166 -3.71 -8.13 4.29
C ALA A 166 -2.98 -8.66 3.04
N ARG A 167 -2.68 -9.95 2.95
CA ARG A 167 -2.03 -10.61 1.81
C ARG A 167 -3.00 -11.55 1.11
N ALA A 168 -3.07 -11.47 -0.23
CA ALA A 168 -3.75 -12.43 -1.08
C ALA A 168 -2.76 -13.34 -1.79
N GLU A 169 -3.13 -14.60 -1.98
CA GLU A 169 -2.44 -15.62 -2.76
C GLU A 169 -3.14 -15.79 -4.12
N VAL A 170 -2.45 -16.41 -5.08
CA VAL A 170 -2.97 -16.62 -6.44
C VAL A 170 -4.33 -17.34 -6.48
N ASP A 171 -4.48 -18.42 -5.72
CA ASP A 171 -5.72 -19.19 -5.66
C ASP A 171 -6.87 -18.38 -5.04
N TYR A 172 -6.55 -17.53 -4.05
CA TYR A 172 -7.52 -16.61 -3.47
C TYR A 172 -8.03 -15.62 -4.51
N VAL A 173 -7.14 -14.99 -5.28
CA VAL A 173 -7.52 -14.06 -6.35
C VAL A 173 -8.37 -14.77 -7.41
N LEU A 174 -7.95 -15.96 -7.82
CA LEU A 174 -8.68 -16.74 -8.83
C LEU A 174 -10.15 -17.02 -8.42
N THR A 175 -10.39 -17.33 -7.15
CA THR A 175 -11.75 -17.57 -6.64
C THR A 175 -12.60 -16.30 -6.54
N ARG A 176 -12.02 -15.13 -6.67
CA ARG A 176 -12.70 -13.82 -6.60
C ARG A 176 -13.07 -13.23 -7.95
N LEU A 177 -12.59 -13.82 -9.05
CA LEU A 177 -12.91 -13.34 -10.39
C LEU A 177 -14.43 -13.28 -10.61
N GLY A 178 -14.91 -12.14 -11.10
CA GLY A 178 -16.32 -11.92 -11.42
C GLY A 178 -17.27 -11.76 -10.21
N ASN A 179 -16.76 -11.70 -8.98
CA ASN A 179 -17.56 -11.39 -7.81
C ASN A 179 -17.86 -9.87 -7.78
N PRO A 180 -19.14 -9.43 -7.80
CA PRO A 180 -19.48 -8.00 -7.83
C PRO A 180 -19.10 -7.26 -6.55
N GLY A 181 -18.90 -7.95 -5.42
CA GLY A 181 -18.44 -7.37 -4.15
C GLY A 181 -16.92 -7.22 -4.04
N VAL A 182 -16.16 -7.61 -5.09
CA VAL A 182 -14.70 -7.59 -5.10
C VAL A 182 -14.19 -6.73 -6.23
N VAL A 183 -13.21 -5.88 -5.94
CA VAL A 183 -12.43 -5.16 -6.94
C VAL A 183 -11.01 -5.73 -6.98
N ILE A 184 -10.60 -6.27 -8.12
CA ILE A 184 -9.19 -6.54 -8.40
C ILE A 184 -8.63 -5.25 -8.99
N TRP A 185 -7.72 -4.60 -8.27
CA TRP A 185 -7.15 -3.31 -8.67
C TRP A 185 -5.75 -3.49 -9.23
N ASP A 186 -5.60 -3.28 -10.53
CA ASP A 186 -4.30 -3.23 -11.20
C ASP A 186 -3.70 -1.83 -11.08
N THR A 187 -2.62 -1.73 -10.32
CA THR A 187 -1.94 -0.47 -10.02
C THR A 187 -0.76 -0.17 -10.93
N ARG A 188 -0.60 -0.96 -12.02
CA ARG A 188 0.50 -0.80 -12.99
C ARG A 188 0.28 0.40 -13.91
N ARG A 189 1.26 0.66 -14.76
CA ARG A 189 1.13 1.65 -15.85
C ARG A 189 0.14 1.16 -16.91
N PRO A 190 -0.46 2.08 -17.69
CA PRO A 190 -1.41 1.71 -18.77
C PRO A 190 -0.83 0.69 -19.75
N GLU A 191 0.43 0.87 -20.16
CA GLU A 191 1.12 0.00 -21.13
C GLU A 191 1.31 -1.43 -20.61
N GLU A 192 1.53 -1.58 -19.30
CA GLU A 192 1.60 -2.89 -18.65
C GLU A 192 0.21 -3.56 -18.59
N TYR A 193 -0.84 -2.79 -18.27
CA TYR A 193 -2.23 -3.27 -18.21
C TYR A 193 -2.74 -3.70 -19.59
N GLU A 194 -2.53 -2.87 -20.61
CA GLU A 194 -2.92 -3.14 -21.99
C GLU A 194 -2.10 -4.27 -22.64
N GLY A 195 -0.95 -4.62 -22.07
CA GLY A 195 -0.05 -5.65 -22.57
C GLY A 195 0.86 -5.19 -23.70
N THR A 196 0.98 -3.88 -23.94
CA THR A 196 1.94 -3.29 -24.92
C THR A 196 3.35 -3.24 -24.35
N GLU A 197 3.51 -3.16 -23.02
CA GLU A 197 4.77 -3.40 -22.31
C GLU A 197 4.70 -4.74 -21.57
N VAL A 198 5.44 -5.74 -22.04
CA VAL A 198 5.44 -7.10 -21.48
C VAL A 198 6.64 -7.28 -20.55
N ARG A 199 6.38 -7.54 -19.25
CA ARG A 199 7.40 -7.73 -18.22
C ARG A 199 7.29 -9.08 -17.50
N ALA A 200 6.59 -10.03 -18.10
CA ALA A 200 6.39 -11.42 -17.67
C ALA A 200 6.29 -12.31 -18.92
N ASP A 201 5.95 -13.58 -18.80
CA ASP A 201 5.78 -14.49 -19.94
C ASP A 201 4.63 -14.07 -20.87
N ARG A 202 3.62 -13.37 -20.32
CA ARG A 202 2.45 -12.86 -21.05
C ARG A 202 2.19 -11.39 -20.71
N GLY A 203 1.67 -10.61 -21.68
CA GLY A 203 1.19 -9.25 -21.50
C GLY A 203 -0.32 -9.20 -21.26
N GLY A 204 -0.82 -8.07 -20.75
CA GLY A 204 -2.23 -7.85 -20.46
C GLY A 204 -2.50 -7.71 -18.96
N HIS A 205 -3.73 -8.09 -18.54
CA HIS A 205 -4.20 -7.93 -17.15
C HIS A 205 -5.07 -9.11 -16.69
N ILE A 206 -5.36 -9.16 -15.39
CA ILE A 206 -6.30 -10.11 -14.79
C ILE A 206 -7.71 -9.76 -15.26
N PRO A 207 -8.52 -10.72 -15.76
CA PRO A 207 -9.86 -10.44 -16.25
C PRO A 207 -10.74 -9.74 -15.21
N GLY A 208 -11.39 -8.66 -15.63
CA GLY A 208 -12.24 -7.82 -14.79
C GLY A 208 -11.51 -6.92 -13.81
N ALA A 209 -10.18 -6.79 -13.91
CA ALA A 209 -9.42 -5.86 -13.08
C ALA A 209 -9.76 -4.41 -13.43
N THR A 210 -9.91 -3.59 -12.40
CA THR A 210 -10.01 -2.13 -12.53
C THR A 210 -8.59 -1.57 -12.62
N HIS A 211 -8.31 -0.80 -13.67
CA HIS A 211 -7.01 -0.14 -13.83
C HIS A 211 -7.04 1.27 -13.27
N LEU A 212 -6.12 1.56 -12.35
CA LEU A 212 -5.79 2.90 -11.87
C LEU A 212 -4.34 2.86 -11.41
N ASN A 213 -3.47 3.66 -12.04
CA ASN A 213 -2.05 3.67 -11.74
C ASN A 213 -1.81 4.18 -10.29
N TRP A 214 -0.95 3.51 -9.54
CA TRP A 214 -0.61 3.91 -8.16
C TRP A 214 -0.09 5.36 -8.06
N THR A 215 0.58 5.88 -9.09
CA THR A 215 1.07 7.26 -9.14
C THR A 215 -0.05 8.29 -9.19
N ASP A 216 -1.27 7.89 -9.59
CA ASP A 216 -2.43 8.78 -9.62
C ASP A 216 -2.94 9.13 -8.21
N LEU A 217 -2.47 8.42 -7.18
CA LEU A 217 -2.70 8.75 -5.77
C LEU A 217 -1.80 9.87 -5.26
N GLN A 218 -0.81 10.29 -6.05
CA GLN A 218 0.16 11.33 -5.74
C GLN A 218 -0.07 12.56 -6.60
N HIS A 219 0.45 13.69 -6.15
CA HIS A 219 0.60 14.91 -6.93
C HIS A 219 1.99 15.51 -6.70
N GLU A 220 2.38 16.41 -7.57
CA GLU A 220 3.68 17.08 -7.48
C GLU A 220 3.54 18.43 -6.76
N VAL A 221 4.38 18.65 -5.76
CA VAL A 221 4.53 19.92 -5.05
C VAL A 221 6.00 20.33 -5.12
N ASN A 222 6.30 21.42 -5.80
CA ASN A 222 7.67 21.91 -6.00
C ASN A 222 8.64 20.86 -6.58
N GLY A 223 8.16 20.04 -7.53
CA GLY A 223 8.95 19.00 -8.15
C GLY A 223 9.06 17.67 -7.35
N ILE A 224 8.38 17.56 -6.22
CA ILE A 224 8.39 16.39 -5.33
C ILE A 224 7.01 15.75 -5.33
N LYS A 225 6.96 14.43 -5.47
CA LYS A 225 5.71 13.66 -5.39
C LYS A 225 5.33 13.39 -3.95
N VAL A 226 4.14 13.81 -3.58
CA VAL A 226 3.54 13.60 -2.27
C VAL A 226 2.13 13.02 -2.41
N LEU A 227 1.61 12.43 -1.35
CA LEU A 227 0.26 11.90 -1.31
C LEU A 227 -0.77 13.02 -1.55
N LYS A 228 -1.74 12.79 -2.43
CA LYS A 228 -2.86 13.70 -2.62
C LYS A 228 -3.69 13.87 -1.34
N PRO A 229 -4.40 14.99 -1.18
CA PRO A 229 -5.39 15.15 -0.11
C PRO A 229 -6.42 14.01 -0.11
N ALA A 230 -6.79 13.54 1.08
CA ALA A 230 -7.72 12.40 1.25
C ALA A 230 -9.02 12.54 0.45
N ALA A 231 -9.58 13.76 0.36
CA ALA A 231 -10.81 14.01 -0.37
C ALA A 231 -10.64 13.80 -1.88
N GLU A 232 -9.49 14.19 -2.43
CA GLU A 232 -9.18 14.00 -3.84
C GLU A 232 -8.97 12.52 -4.18
N ILE A 233 -8.27 11.78 -3.30
CA ILE A 233 -8.08 10.34 -3.48
C ILE A 233 -9.44 9.62 -3.43
N LYS A 234 -10.30 9.93 -2.47
CA LYS A 234 -11.64 9.33 -2.37
C LYS A 234 -12.47 9.59 -3.63
N ALA A 235 -12.49 10.83 -4.12
CA ALA A 235 -13.20 11.18 -5.35
C ALA A 235 -12.64 10.41 -6.57
N LEU A 236 -11.32 10.25 -6.64
CA LEU A 236 -10.67 9.47 -7.70
C LEU A 236 -11.06 7.99 -7.61
N LEU A 237 -10.96 7.36 -6.43
CA LEU A 237 -11.33 5.96 -6.21
C LEU A 237 -12.80 5.70 -6.57
N ASP A 238 -13.70 6.60 -6.19
CA ASP A 238 -15.14 6.51 -6.52
C ASP A 238 -15.38 6.52 -8.04
N GLN A 239 -14.64 7.34 -8.81
CA GLN A 239 -14.73 7.37 -10.29
C GLN A 239 -14.34 6.02 -10.91
N TYR A 240 -13.45 5.26 -10.27
CA TYR A 240 -13.02 3.93 -10.71
C TYR A 240 -13.82 2.79 -10.07
N GLY A 241 -14.87 3.11 -9.30
CA GLY A 241 -15.73 2.13 -8.62
C GLY A 241 -15.00 1.36 -7.52
N ILE A 242 -13.95 1.94 -6.92
CA ILE A 242 -13.23 1.39 -5.77
C ILE A 242 -13.81 2.03 -4.50
N THR A 243 -14.72 1.31 -3.83
CA THR A 243 -15.48 1.84 -2.70
C THR A 243 -15.21 1.07 -1.40
N PRO A 244 -15.39 1.68 -0.22
CA PRO A 244 -15.05 1.06 1.08
C PRO A 244 -15.91 -0.15 1.46
N ASN A 245 -17.03 -0.38 0.76
CA ASN A 245 -17.95 -1.50 1.03
C ASN A 245 -17.58 -2.79 0.26
N GLN A 246 -16.49 -2.78 -0.48
CA GLN A 246 -16.02 -3.90 -1.30
C GLN A 246 -14.74 -4.48 -0.70
N GLU A 247 -14.48 -5.76 -1.00
CA GLU A 247 -13.14 -6.32 -0.86
C GLU A 247 -12.26 -5.77 -1.99
N ILE A 248 -11.12 -5.18 -1.65
CA ILE A 248 -10.15 -4.66 -2.62
C ILE A 248 -8.90 -5.53 -2.61
N ILE A 249 -8.56 -6.11 -3.76
CA ILE A 249 -7.34 -6.87 -3.96
C ILE A 249 -6.44 -6.10 -4.93
N ALA A 250 -5.49 -5.35 -4.39
CA ALA A 250 -4.55 -4.60 -5.20
C ALA A 250 -3.39 -5.49 -5.67
N HIS A 251 -2.97 -5.32 -6.92
CA HIS A 251 -1.76 -5.95 -7.45
C HIS A 251 -0.99 -5.00 -8.36
N CYS A 252 0.27 -5.34 -8.64
CA CYS A 252 1.07 -4.66 -9.65
C CYS A 252 1.90 -5.68 -10.44
N GLN A 253 3.18 -5.40 -10.71
CA GLN A 253 4.09 -6.38 -11.33
C GLN A 253 4.60 -7.42 -10.32
N THR A 254 4.91 -7.01 -9.08
CA THR A 254 5.61 -7.82 -8.05
C THR A 254 5.20 -7.47 -6.62
N GLY A 255 4.00 -6.93 -6.39
CA GLY A 255 3.46 -6.60 -5.06
C GLY A 255 4.03 -5.34 -4.39
N ILE A 256 4.94 -4.60 -5.06
CA ILE A 256 5.63 -3.45 -4.45
C ILE A 256 4.81 -2.17 -4.59
N ARG A 257 4.41 -1.77 -5.81
CA ARG A 257 3.57 -0.58 -6.07
C ARG A 257 2.19 -0.71 -5.42
N SER A 258 1.62 -1.91 -5.45
CA SER A 258 0.34 -2.22 -4.82
C SER A 258 0.39 -2.17 -3.29
N SER A 259 1.55 -2.33 -2.67
CA SER A 259 1.70 -2.09 -1.22
C SER A 259 1.40 -0.63 -0.85
N TYR A 260 1.87 0.35 -1.67
CA TYR A 260 1.52 1.76 -1.48
C TYR A 260 0.02 1.98 -1.57
N ALA A 261 -0.62 1.49 -2.64
CA ALA A 261 -2.06 1.58 -2.84
C ALA A 261 -2.85 0.96 -1.68
N THR A 262 -2.40 -0.20 -1.18
CA THR A 262 -3.00 -0.89 -0.01
C THR A 262 -2.93 -0.04 1.25
N LEU A 263 -1.76 0.57 1.55
CA LEU A 263 -1.60 1.44 2.72
C LEU A 263 -2.47 2.70 2.60
N VAL A 264 -2.56 3.30 1.41
CA VAL A 264 -3.44 4.47 1.18
C VAL A 264 -4.91 4.12 1.43
N LEU A 265 -5.40 2.98 0.94
CA LEU A 265 -6.77 2.55 1.21
C LEU A 265 -7.02 2.34 2.71
N GLN A 266 -6.10 1.67 3.41
CA GLN A 266 -6.19 1.45 4.85
C GLN A 266 -6.20 2.79 5.61
N ALA A 267 -5.35 3.73 5.22
CA ALA A 267 -5.31 5.10 5.76
C ALA A 267 -6.62 5.88 5.51
N LEU A 268 -7.36 5.56 4.46
CA LEU A 268 -8.68 6.12 4.15
C LEU A 268 -9.84 5.39 4.85
N GLY A 269 -9.54 4.36 5.66
CA GLY A 269 -10.51 3.61 6.43
C GLY A 269 -11.17 2.42 5.70
N TYR A 270 -10.60 1.97 4.58
CA TYR A 270 -11.02 0.72 3.94
C TYR A 270 -10.56 -0.47 4.80
N THR A 271 -11.47 -1.35 5.15
CA THR A 271 -11.22 -2.43 6.13
C THR A 271 -10.91 -3.78 5.50
N ASP A 272 -11.36 -4.04 4.27
CA ASP A 272 -11.12 -5.30 3.55
C ASP A 272 -10.20 -5.07 2.33
N VAL A 273 -8.93 -4.83 2.62
CA VAL A 273 -7.89 -4.52 1.61
C VAL A 273 -6.77 -5.53 1.69
N LYS A 274 -6.45 -6.10 0.55
CA LYS A 274 -5.36 -7.08 0.41
C LYS A 274 -4.39 -6.68 -0.70
N ASN A 275 -3.11 -6.95 -0.49
CA ASN A 275 -2.11 -6.94 -1.53
C ASN A 275 -1.95 -8.36 -2.09
N TYR A 276 -2.19 -8.56 -3.38
CA TYR A 276 -1.79 -9.80 -4.05
C TYR A 276 -0.27 -9.79 -4.24
N ASP A 277 0.42 -10.44 -3.33
CA ASP A 277 1.87 -10.35 -3.16
C ASP A 277 2.63 -10.91 -4.38
N GLY A 278 2.21 -12.05 -4.91
CA GLY A 278 2.79 -12.64 -6.13
C GLY A 278 2.54 -11.82 -7.40
N SER A 279 1.43 -11.09 -7.44
CA SER A 279 1.11 -10.09 -8.48
C SER A 279 1.16 -10.64 -9.91
N TRP A 280 1.33 -9.72 -10.89
CA TRP A 280 1.32 -10.07 -12.31
C TRP A 280 2.41 -11.07 -12.70
N ILE A 281 3.60 -10.99 -12.10
CA ILE A 281 4.68 -11.93 -12.43
C ILE A 281 4.31 -13.39 -12.11
N GLU A 282 3.58 -13.63 -11.01
CA GLU A 282 3.07 -14.95 -10.69
C GLU A 282 1.90 -15.35 -11.59
N TRP A 283 0.95 -14.44 -11.80
CA TRP A 283 -0.23 -14.66 -12.60
C TRP A 283 0.09 -14.95 -14.06
N ALA A 284 0.89 -14.07 -14.69
CA ALA A 284 1.18 -14.15 -16.11
C ALA A 284 2.11 -15.30 -16.50
N ASN A 285 2.96 -15.77 -15.58
CA ASN A 285 3.86 -16.90 -15.83
C ASN A 285 3.15 -18.26 -15.63
N ASN A 286 1.97 -18.29 -15.01
CA ASN A 286 1.14 -19.47 -14.94
C ASN A 286 0.21 -19.54 -16.16
N GLN A 287 0.54 -20.43 -17.13
CA GLN A 287 -0.20 -20.57 -18.39
C GLN A 287 -1.66 -21.05 -18.22
N ASN A 288 -2.02 -21.58 -17.04
CA ASN A 288 -3.38 -22.04 -16.75
C ASN A 288 -4.29 -20.89 -16.27
N LEU A 289 -3.75 -19.72 -15.93
CA LEU A 289 -4.54 -18.60 -15.46
C LEU A 289 -5.03 -17.72 -16.62
N PRO A 290 -6.28 -17.21 -16.56
CA PRO A 290 -6.86 -16.39 -17.62
C PRO A 290 -6.20 -15.01 -17.64
N ILE A 291 -6.05 -14.45 -18.84
CA ILE A 291 -5.60 -13.07 -19.06
C ILE A 291 -6.45 -12.41 -20.14
N VAL A 292 -6.49 -11.07 -20.10
CA VAL A 292 -7.01 -10.21 -21.17
C VAL A 292 -5.91 -9.28 -21.62
N ALA A 293 -5.83 -9.00 -22.92
CA ALA A 293 -4.90 -8.04 -23.50
C ALA A 293 -5.65 -7.07 -24.40
N GLY A 294 -5.18 -5.79 -24.44
CA GLY A 294 -5.76 -4.71 -25.23
C GLY A 294 -6.63 -3.74 -24.43
N LYS A 295 -7.00 -2.63 -25.09
CA LYS A 295 -7.73 -1.50 -24.50
C LYS A 295 -9.25 -1.70 -24.41
N GLU A 296 -9.82 -2.59 -25.22
CA GLU A 296 -11.24 -2.54 -25.57
C GLU A 296 -12.14 -3.49 -24.77
N ALA A 297 -11.57 -4.33 -23.89
CA ALA A 297 -12.38 -5.21 -23.06
C ALA A 297 -12.92 -4.43 -21.86
N SER A 298 -14.22 -4.13 -21.87
CA SER A 298 -14.86 -3.60 -20.66
C SER A 298 -14.87 -4.67 -19.57
N ARG A 299 -14.78 -4.26 -18.30
CA ARG A 299 -14.87 -5.17 -17.13
C ARG A 299 -16.06 -6.12 -17.22
N PHE A 300 -17.19 -5.69 -17.76
CA PHE A 300 -18.40 -6.50 -17.91
C PHE A 300 -18.27 -7.54 -19.02
N ASP A 301 -17.66 -7.19 -20.16
CA ASP A 301 -17.44 -8.10 -21.27
C ASP A 301 -16.45 -9.21 -20.90
N GLU A 302 -15.40 -8.86 -20.17
CA GLU A 302 -14.40 -9.81 -19.64
C GLU A 302 -15.00 -10.83 -18.67
N ILE A 303 -15.83 -10.39 -17.73
CA ILE A 303 -16.55 -11.24 -16.79
C ILE A 303 -17.55 -12.13 -17.52
N ALA A 304 -18.25 -11.61 -18.55
CA ALA A 304 -19.19 -12.39 -19.35
C ALA A 304 -18.49 -13.49 -20.16
N GLN A 305 -17.26 -13.24 -20.63
CA GLN A 305 -16.45 -14.24 -21.32
C GLN A 305 -15.98 -15.36 -20.37
N LEU A 306 -15.57 -15.03 -19.14
CA LEU A 306 -15.20 -16.04 -18.14
C LEU A 306 -16.35 -17.00 -17.81
N ARG A 307 -17.59 -16.49 -17.73
CA ARG A 307 -18.79 -17.30 -17.46
C ARG A 307 -19.17 -18.23 -18.61
N LYS A 308 -18.68 -17.98 -19.82
CA LYS A 308 -18.94 -18.80 -21.02
C LYS A 308 -17.90 -19.90 -21.22
N GLN A 309 -16.79 -19.90 -20.51
CA GLN A 309 -15.81 -20.98 -20.59
C GLN A 309 -16.37 -22.21 -19.82
N PRO A 310 -16.49 -23.39 -20.44
CA PRO A 310 -16.94 -24.58 -19.73
C PRO A 310 -15.93 -24.93 -18.63
N SER A 311 -16.44 -25.25 -17.43
CA SER A 311 -15.61 -25.77 -16.34
C SER A 311 -14.84 -26.99 -16.84
N LYS A 312 -13.51 -27.01 -16.66
CA LYS A 312 -12.64 -28.13 -17.06
C LYS A 312 -12.94 -29.44 -16.32
N ASP A 313 -13.93 -29.45 -15.41
CA ASP A 313 -14.32 -30.61 -14.60
C ASP A 313 -15.32 -31.54 -15.32
N SER A 314 -15.65 -31.33 -16.61
CA SER A 314 -16.59 -32.16 -17.39
C SER A 314 -15.91 -33.04 -18.43
N ILE A 315 -14.62 -33.36 -18.27
CA ILE A 315 -13.94 -34.36 -19.10
C ILE A 315 -13.35 -35.41 -18.17
N ASN A 316 -14.19 -36.40 -17.84
CA ASN A 316 -13.82 -37.79 -17.56
C ASN A 316 -14.96 -38.71 -18.00
#